data_2c1b915d18b5b1925562ceee253b68e6
#
_entry.id   2c1b915d18b5b1925562ceee253b68e6
#
_cell.length_a   1.000
_cell.length_b   1.000
_cell.length_c   1.000
_cell.angle_alpha   90.00
_cell.angle_beta   90.00
_cell.angle_gamma   90.00
#
_symmetry.space_group_name_H-M   'P 1'
#
loop_
_entity.id
_entity.type
_entity.pdbx_description
1 polymer ?
#
loop_
_entity_poly.entity_id
_entity_poly.type
_entity_poly.pdbx_seq_one_letter_code
_entity_poly.pdbx_strand_id
1 'polypeptide(L)'
;TNPVDIMTRVTYELTGFNAAKVIGIGTTLDTARLRYLLGQYFEIDPRHMHAYVIGEHGDSEFVPWSQAMMAVNPVLDILEKYPDRYKMDDLDRISNDVRTAAYEIIKAKGSTYYGIGMAVCRIVRAIFNNENSVFTASVRLRGEYGLRNEVFIGNPCIINSGGANRILELSLTG
;
A
#
# COMPACT_ATOMS: atom_id res chain seq x y z
N THR A 1 -15.25 -2.45 -1.55
CA THR A 1 -15.83 -3.14 -2.71
C THR A 1 -14.71 -3.53 -3.65
N ASN A 2 -14.60 -4.83 -3.95
CA ASN A 2 -13.63 -5.35 -4.90
C ASN A 2 -14.31 -5.65 -6.25
N PRO A 3 -13.59 -5.53 -7.35
CA PRO A 3 -12.19 -5.09 -7.47
C PRO A 3 -12.05 -3.57 -7.27
N VAL A 4 -11.28 -3.15 -6.28
CA VAL A 4 -11.27 -1.75 -5.82
C VAL A 4 -10.73 -0.78 -6.86
N ASP A 5 -9.70 -1.14 -7.61
CA ASP A 5 -9.07 -0.26 -8.60
C ASP A 5 -10.04 0.05 -9.76
N ILE A 6 -10.73 -0.97 -10.26
CA ILE A 6 -11.79 -0.84 -11.27
C ILE A 6 -12.96 -0.01 -10.72
N MET A 7 -13.39 -0.28 -9.50
CA MET A 7 -14.51 0.44 -8.88
C MET A 7 -14.17 1.91 -8.61
N THR A 8 -12.90 2.20 -8.28
CA THR A 8 -12.41 3.59 -8.13
C THR A 8 -12.48 4.32 -9.47
N ARG A 9 -12.05 3.69 -10.57
CA ARG A 9 -12.17 4.23 -11.92
C ARG A 9 -13.62 4.46 -12.31
N VAL A 10 -14.48 3.46 -12.15
CA VAL A 10 -15.92 3.58 -12.47
C VAL A 10 -16.57 4.72 -11.68
N THR A 11 -16.24 4.85 -10.38
CA THR A 11 -16.73 5.94 -9.55
C THR A 11 -16.28 7.29 -10.09
N TYR A 12 -15.03 7.43 -10.48
CA TYR A 12 -14.50 8.64 -11.09
C TYR A 12 -15.24 9.01 -12.38
N GLU A 13 -15.40 8.04 -13.29
CA GLU A 13 -16.06 8.25 -14.57
C GLU A 13 -17.56 8.62 -14.43
N LEU A 14 -18.27 7.99 -13.50
CA LEU A 14 -19.70 8.20 -13.31
C LEU A 14 -20.04 9.47 -12.53
N THR A 15 -19.20 9.86 -11.56
CA THR A 15 -19.51 11.02 -10.70
C THR A 15 -19.06 12.35 -11.27
N GLY A 16 -18.06 12.34 -12.15
CA GLY A 16 -17.42 13.56 -12.66
C GLY A 16 -16.65 14.34 -11.58
N PHE A 17 -16.40 13.73 -10.42
CA PHE A 17 -15.61 14.37 -9.37
C PHE A 17 -14.16 14.57 -9.82
N ASN A 18 -13.49 15.57 -9.24
CA ASN A 18 -12.04 15.71 -9.41
C ASN A 18 -11.36 14.42 -8.96
N ALA A 19 -10.41 13.91 -9.74
CA ALA A 19 -9.73 12.65 -9.47
C ALA A 19 -9.10 12.59 -8.07
N ALA A 20 -8.59 13.71 -7.55
CA ALA A 20 -8.07 13.79 -6.18
C ALA A 20 -9.12 13.48 -5.09
N LYS A 21 -10.41 13.60 -5.41
CA LYS A 21 -11.52 13.31 -4.49
C LYS A 21 -12.05 11.88 -4.58
N VAL A 22 -11.56 11.09 -5.54
CA VAL A 22 -11.96 9.70 -5.75
C VAL A 22 -10.78 8.81 -5.36
N ILE A 23 -10.88 8.17 -4.22
CA ILE A 23 -9.80 7.42 -3.58
C ILE A 23 -10.31 6.02 -3.24
N GLY A 24 -9.68 5.00 -3.79
CA GLY A 24 -9.86 3.63 -3.34
C GLY A 24 -8.88 3.32 -2.20
N ILE A 25 -9.30 2.49 -1.24
CA ILE A 25 -8.41 2.12 -0.13
C ILE A 25 -7.19 1.33 -0.66
N GLY A 26 -7.39 0.50 -1.69
CA GLY A 26 -6.33 -0.23 -2.38
C GLY A 26 -5.43 -0.97 -1.40
N THR A 27 -4.13 -0.87 -1.60
CA THR A 27 -3.09 -1.55 -0.83
C THR A 27 -2.74 -0.87 0.51
N THR A 28 -3.57 0.07 1.01
CA THR A 28 -3.34 0.72 2.32
C THR A 28 -3.30 -0.29 3.47
N LEU A 29 -4.26 -1.23 3.48
CA LEU A 29 -4.34 -2.24 4.53
C LEU A 29 -3.21 -3.27 4.41
N ASP A 30 -2.87 -3.65 3.19
CA ASP A 30 -1.79 -4.60 2.90
C ASP A 30 -0.43 -4.00 3.30
N THR A 31 -0.22 -2.71 3.04
CA THR A 31 0.95 -1.96 3.53
C THR A 31 1.02 -1.94 5.06
N ALA A 32 -0.11 -1.78 5.75
CA ALA A 32 -0.13 -1.82 7.21
C ALA A 32 0.23 -3.21 7.75
N ARG A 33 -0.29 -4.28 7.12
CA ARG A 33 0.08 -5.67 7.45
C ARG A 33 1.56 -5.94 7.18
N LEU A 34 2.05 -5.53 6.01
CA LEU A 34 3.46 -5.68 5.65
C LEU A 34 4.35 -5.07 6.73
N ARG A 35 4.11 -3.83 7.12
CA ARG A 35 4.90 -3.15 8.15
C ARG A 35 4.84 -3.86 9.50
N TYR A 36 3.67 -4.38 9.86
CA TYR A 36 3.50 -5.16 11.08
C TYR A 36 4.35 -6.43 11.06
N LEU A 37 4.26 -7.22 10.00
CA LEU A 37 5.03 -8.48 9.87
C LEU A 37 6.53 -8.22 9.77
N LEU A 38 6.96 -7.19 9.05
CA LEU A 38 8.36 -6.78 9.00
C LEU A 38 8.85 -6.30 10.36
N GLY A 39 8.01 -5.56 11.11
CA GLY A 39 8.33 -5.15 12.46
C GLY A 39 8.57 -6.34 13.40
N GLN A 40 7.77 -7.41 13.26
CA GLN A 40 7.99 -8.65 13.99
C GLN A 40 9.28 -9.37 13.55
N TYR A 41 9.52 -9.48 12.25
CA TYR A 41 10.68 -10.15 11.68
C TYR A 41 12.00 -9.48 12.05
N PHE A 42 12.04 -8.14 11.99
CA PHE A 42 13.21 -7.34 12.36
C PHE A 42 13.29 -6.95 13.84
N GLU A 43 12.30 -7.36 14.65
CA GLU A 43 12.21 -7.02 16.09
C GLU A 43 12.24 -5.51 16.35
N ILE A 44 11.52 -4.74 15.53
CA ILE A 44 11.41 -3.27 15.62
C ILE A 44 9.93 -2.84 15.62
N ASP A 45 9.63 -1.69 16.21
CA ASP A 45 8.28 -1.12 16.13
C ASP A 45 7.89 -0.89 14.65
N PRO A 46 6.72 -1.40 14.19
CA PRO A 46 6.25 -1.25 12.82
C PRO A 46 6.21 0.19 12.30
N ARG A 47 6.13 1.19 13.18
CA ARG A 47 6.17 2.61 12.82
C ARG A 47 7.51 3.05 12.22
N HIS A 48 8.57 2.29 12.45
CA HIS A 48 9.91 2.54 11.89
C HIS A 48 10.19 1.71 10.63
N MET A 49 9.20 0.94 10.16
CA MET A 49 9.28 0.27 8.87
C MET A 49 8.67 1.15 7.77
N HIS A 50 9.46 1.50 6.77
CA HIS A 50 9.03 2.27 5.60
C HIS A 50 9.05 1.34 4.39
N ALA A 51 8.03 0.51 4.28
CA ALA A 51 7.80 -0.41 3.16
C ALA A 51 6.36 -0.23 2.68
N TYR A 52 6.13 -0.50 1.40
CA TYR A 52 4.84 -0.29 0.75
C TYR A 52 4.46 -1.50 -0.08
N VAL A 53 3.18 -1.83 -0.10
CA VAL A 53 2.57 -2.70 -1.10
C VAL A 53 1.97 -1.80 -2.16
N ILE A 54 2.30 -2.04 -3.42
CA ILE A 54 1.82 -1.25 -4.56
C ILE A 54 1.29 -2.15 -5.67
N GLY A 55 0.70 -1.55 -6.69
CA GLY A 55 0.09 -2.28 -7.78
C GLY A 55 -1.40 -2.48 -7.61
N GLU A 56 -1.96 -3.45 -8.31
CA GLU A 56 -3.35 -3.85 -8.14
C GLU A 56 -3.58 -4.38 -6.72
N HIS A 57 -4.69 -3.98 -6.08
CA HIS A 57 -5.09 -4.62 -4.82
C HIS A 57 -5.68 -6.01 -5.11
N GLY A 58 -4.83 -7.03 -5.08
CA GLY A 58 -5.15 -8.41 -5.41
C GLY A 58 -3.91 -9.26 -5.61
N ASP A 59 -4.03 -10.31 -6.43
CA ASP A 59 -2.98 -11.32 -6.58
C ASP A 59 -1.69 -10.80 -7.26
N SER A 60 -1.76 -9.67 -7.96
CA SER A 60 -0.60 -9.05 -8.63
C SER A 60 0.05 -7.90 -7.86
N GLU A 61 -0.40 -7.63 -6.62
CA GLU A 61 0.29 -6.67 -5.75
C GLU A 61 1.72 -7.10 -5.43
N PHE A 62 2.61 -6.14 -5.23
CA PHE A 62 4.00 -6.45 -4.92
C PHE A 62 4.64 -5.42 -3.98
N VAL A 63 5.76 -5.83 -3.38
CA VAL A 63 6.59 -4.99 -2.52
C VAL A 63 7.84 -4.57 -3.27
N PRO A 64 8.07 -3.27 -3.53
CA PRO A 64 9.33 -2.79 -4.11
C PRO A 64 10.43 -2.82 -3.05
N TRP A 65 11.09 -3.96 -2.86
CA TRP A 65 12.08 -4.18 -1.80
C TRP A 65 13.26 -3.21 -1.88
N SER A 66 13.63 -2.76 -3.08
CA SER A 66 14.66 -1.73 -3.29
C SER A 66 14.34 -0.38 -2.63
N GLN A 67 13.07 -0.14 -2.30
CA GLN A 67 12.58 1.06 -1.64
C GLN A 67 12.20 0.85 -0.17
N ALA A 68 12.37 -0.38 0.34
CA ALA A 68 12.02 -0.71 1.72
C ALA A 68 13.14 -0.29 2.68
N MET A 69 12.76 0.40 3.77
CA MET A 69 13.69 0.89 4.78
C MET A 69 13.28 0.41 6.17
N MET A 70 14.26 0.01 6.97
CA MET A 70 14.14 -0.14 8.41
C MET A 70 14.80 1.08 9.07
N ALA A 71 14.01 1.98 9.61
CA ALA A 71 14.44 3.31 10.02
C ALA A 71 15.16 4.04 8.86
N VAL A 72 16.48 4.17 8.94
CA VAL A 72 17.32 4.84 7.93
C VAL A 72 18.13 3.88 7.06
N ASN A 73 18.01 2.56 7.31
CA ASN A 73 18.79 1.56 6.59
C ASN A 73 17.95 0.87 5.52
N PRO A 74 18.42 0.74 4.28
CA PRO A 74 17.77 -0.09 3.28
C PRO A 74 17.63 -1.54 3.78
N VAL A 75 16.47 -2.14 3.56
CA VAL A 75 16.21 -3.51 3.99
C VAL A 75 17.18 -4.48 3.32
N LEU A 76 17.46 -4.30 2.03
CA LEU A 76 18.37 -5.16 1.29
C LEU A 76 19.81 -5.12 1.84
N ASP A 77 20.30 -3.94 2.25
CA ASP A 77 21.63 -3.78 2.88
C ASP A 77 21.71 -4.52 4.22
N ILE A 78 20.58 -4.59 4.97
CA ILE A 78 20.50 -5.32 6.23
C ILE A 78 20.62 -6.83 5.97
N LEU A 79 19.93 -7.35 4.95
CA LEU A 79 20.04 -8.76 4.56
C LEU A 79 21.48 -9.11 4.15
N GLU A 80 22.10 -8.27 3.34
CA GLU A 80 23.50 -8.47 2.92
C GLU A 80 24.47 -8.46 4.12
N LYS A 81 24.25 -7.55 5.07
CA LYS A 81 25.11 -7.41 6.25
C LYS A 81 24.94 -8.56 7.26
N TYR A 82 23.75 -9.15 7.34
CA TYR A 82 23.40 -10.19 8.33
C TYR A 82 22.77 -11.42 7.66
N PRO A 83 23.47 -12.11 6.73
CA PRO A 83 22.88 -13.17 5.89
C PRO A 83 22.51 -14.44 6.68
N ASP A 84 23.10 -14.66 7.84
CA ASP A 84 22.75 -15.79 8.72
C ASP A 84 21.44 -15.56 9.47
N ARG A 85 21.01 -14.29 9.61
CA ARG A 85 19.83 -13.90 10.38
C ARG A 85 18.65 -13.55 9.50
N TYR A 86 18.87 -12.85 8.39
CA TYR A 86 17.84 -12.32 7.52
C TYR A 86 18.02 -12.79 6.08
N LYS A 87 16.94 -13.26 5.45
CA LYS A 87 16.97 -13.86 4.11
C LYS A 87 15.89 -13.28 3.20
N MET A 88 16.16 -13.25 1.90
CA MET A 88 15.19 -12.83 0.91
C MET A 88 13.96 -13.74 0.88
N ASP A 89 14.15 -15.05 1.02
CA ASP A 89 13.05 -16.02 1.07
C ASP A 89 12.04 -15.72 2.20
N ASP A 90 12.50 -15.16 3.34
CA ASP A 90 11.60 -14.74 4.42
C ASP A 90 10.79 -13.51 4.04
N LEU A 91 11.39 -12.56 3.31
CA LEU A 91 10.66 -11.40 2.79
C LEU A 91 9.62 -11.80 1.76
N ASP A 92 9.94 -12.75 0.88
CA ASP A 92 9.00 -13.29 -0.11
C ASP A 92 7.83 -14.01 0.58
N ARG A 93 8.10 -14.78 1.64
CA ARG A 93 7.07 -15.39 2.47
C ARG A 93 6.18 -14.33 3.12
N ILE A 94 6.77 -13.30 3.74
CA ILE A 94 6.02 -12.18 4.35
C ILE A 94 5.13 -11.48 3.31
N SER A 95 5.65 -11.21 2.12
CA SER A 95 4.88 -10.63 1.02
C SER A 95 3.69 -11.51 0.64
N ASN A 96 3.90 -12.82 0.54
CA ASN A 96 2.82 -13.78 0.26
C ASN A 96 1.78 -13.85 1.39
N ASP A 97 2.20 -13.83 2.65
CA ASP A 97 1.30 -13.81 3.81
C ASP A 97 0.43 -12.55 3.82
N VAL A 98 0.98 -11.39 3.42
CA VAL A 98 0.20 -10.16 3.24
C VAL A 98 -0.88 -10.36 2.19
N ARG A 99 -0.51 -10.82 1.00
CA ARG A 99 -1.40 -11.04 -0.15
C ARG A 99 -2.53 -12.01 0.18
N THR A 100 -2.23 -13.09 0.89
CA THR A 100 -3.20 -14.16 1.18
C THR A 100 -4.01 -13.92 2.46
N ALA A 101 -3.67 -12.92 3.28
CA ALA A 101 -4.30 -12.67 4.58
C ALA A 101 -5.82 -12.49 4.50
N ALA A 102 -6.33 -11.86 3.43
CA ALA A 102 -7.78 -11.69 3.25
C ALA A 102 -8.50 -13.04 3.07
N TYR A 103 -7.91 -13.98 2.34
CA TYR A 103 -8.47 -15.32 2.12
C TYR A 103 -8.60 -16.11 3.43
N GLU A 104 -7.58 -16.05 4.28
CA GLU A 104 -7.61 -16.70 5.60
C GLU A 104 -8.70 -16.09 6.50
N ILE A 105 -8.86 -14.77 6.51
CA ILE A 105 -9.92 -14.10 7.27
C ILE A 105 -11.30 -14.48 6.74
N ILE A 106 -11.49 -14.50 5.42
CA ILE A 106 -12.76 -14.87 4.79
C ILE A 106 -13.11 -16.33 5.09
N LYS A 107 -12.12 -17.24 5.00
CA LYS A 107 -12.30 -18.65 5.36
C LYS A 107 -12.72 -18.83 6.82
N ALA A 108 -12.15 -18.03 7.74
CA ALA A 108 -12.43 -18.14 9.17
C ALA A 108 -13.78 -17.54 9.60
N LYS A 109 -14.22 -16.44 8.99
CA LYS A 109 -15.43 -15.70 9.43
C LYS A 109 -16.35 -15.17 8.31
N GLY A 110 -16.13 -15.61 7.07
CA GLY A 110 -16.99 -15.31 5.92
C GLY A 110 -16.71 -13.98 5.21
N SER A 111 -16.13 -12.99 5.89
CA SER A 111 -15.81 -11.68 5.28
C SER A 111 -14.76 -10.90 6.08
N THR A 112 -14.21 -9.83 5.47
CA THR A 112 -13.33 -8.87 6.15
C THR A 112 -14.07 -7.54 6.33
N TYR A 113 -13.93 -6.87 7.48
CA TYR A 113 -14.55 -5.55 7.74
C TYR A 113 -13.83 -4.70 8.77
N TYR A 114 -13.23 -5.24 9.83
CA TYR A 114 -12.60 -4.41 10.87
C TYR A 114 -11.36 -3.68 10.36
N GLY A 115 -10.44 -4.40 9.68
CA GLY A 115 -9.20 -3.81 9.15
C GLY A 115 -9.50 -2.72 8.13
N ILE A 116 -10.41 -2.99 7.20
CA ILE A 116 -10.81 -2.00 6.19
C ILE A 116 -11.51 -0.79 6.82
N GLY A 117 -12.34 -1.01 7.84
CA GLY A 117 -12.96 0.07 8.61
C GLY A 117 -11.91 1.00 9.24
N MET A 118 -10.86 0.44 9.84
CA MET A 118 -9.75 1.21 10.41
C MET A 118 -8.96 1.96 9.33
N ALA A 119 -8.73 1.37 8.17
CA ALA A 119 -8.06 2.04 7.05
C ALA A 119 -8.88 3.23 6.54
N VAL A 120 -10.21 3.07 6.38
CA VAL A 120 -11.12 4.17 6.04
C VAL A 120 -11.03 5.29 7.07
N CYS A 121 -11.18 4.97 8.36
CA CYS A 121 -11.08 5.95 9.44
C CYS A 121 -9.75 6.71 9.43
N ARG A 122 -8.66 6.03 9.13
CA ARG A 122 -7.32 6.64 9.10
C ARG A 122 -7.18 7.63 7.93
N ILE A 123 -7.67 7.27 6.73
CA ILE A 123 -7.67 8.17 5.57
C ILE A 123 -8.60 9.36 5.79
N VAL A 124 -9.81 9.13 6.29
CA VAL A 124 -10.77 10.20 6.59
C VAL A 124 -10.19 11.18 7.62
N ARG A 125 -9.52 10.69 8.66
CA ARG A 125 -8.82 11.54 9.63
C ARG A 125 -7.75 12.42 8.96
N ALA A 126 -6.95 11.86 8.04
CA ALA A 126 -5.92 12.61 7.32
C ALA A 126 -6.53 13.74 6.47
N ILE A 127 -7.69 13.49 5.84
CA ILE A 127 -8.42 14.50 5.07
C ILE A 127 -8.95 15.61 5.99
N PHE A 128 -9.67 15.27 7.05
CA PHE A 128 -10.28 16.27 7.94
C PHE A 128 -9.25 17.10 8.73
N ASN A 129 -8.12 16.48 9.11
CA ASN A 129 -7.05 17.17 9.83
C ASN A 129 -6.03 17.83 8.89
N ASN A 130 -6.19 17.73 7.58
CA ASN A 130 -5.22 18.25 6.60
C ASN A 130 -3.78 17.79 6.86
N GLU A 131 -3.59 16.48 7.12
CA GLU A 131 -2.33 15.96 7.67
C GLU A 131 -1.16 15.89 6.67
N ASN A 132 -1.41 15.87 5.35
CA ASN A 132 -0.39 15.55 4.34
C ASN A 132 0.27 14.18 4.57
N SER A 133 -0.51 13.20 5.00
CA SER A 133 -0.02 11.85 5.29
C SER A 133 0.14 11.02 4.01
N VAL A 134 1.13 10.12 4.01
CA VAL A 134 1.38 9.20 2.90
C VAL A 134 0.59 7.91 3.10
N PHE A 135 -0.17 7.51 2.08
CA PHE A 135 -0.89 6.24 2.01
C PHE A 135 -0.64 5.58 0.66
N THR A 136 -0.70 4.25 0.62
CA THR A 136 -0.83 3.49 -0.62
C THR A 136 -2.32 3.30 -0.90
N ALA A 137 -2.84 4.11 -1.78
CA ALA A 137 -4.25 4.12 -2.14
C ALA A 137 -4.44 3.90 -3.64
N SER A 138 -5.58 3.35 -4.03
CA SER A 138 -5.96 3.29 -5.44
C SER A 138 -6.32 4.70 -5.91
N VAL A 139 -5.45 5.25 -6.73
CA VAL A 139 -5.52 6.63 -7.24
C VAL A 139 -5.23 6.64 -8.74
N ARG A 140 -5.66 7.72 -9.41
CA ARG A 140 -5.41 7.90 -10.82
C ARG A 140 -3.95 8.23 -11.08
N LEU A 141 -3.29 7.39 -11.88
CA LEU A 141 -2.00 7.68 -12.50
C LEU A 141 -2.21 8.13 -13.94
N ARG A 142 -1.47 9.14 -14.38
CA ARG A 142 -1.56 9.71 -15.73
C ARG A 142 -0.19 10.18 -16.20
N GLY A 143 0.66 9.23 -16.53
CA GLY A 143 2.03 9.50 -17.01
C GLY A 143 3.12 9.05 -16.04
N GLU A 144 2.81 8.88 -14.76
CA GLU A 144 3.72 8.31 -13.78
C GLU A 144 4.19 6.93 -14.24
N TYR A 145 5.42 6.56 -13.94
CA TYR A 145 6.07 5.31 -14.38
C TYR A 145 6.14 5.15 -15.92
N GLY A 146 6.03 6.26 -16.68
CA GLY A 146 6.01 6.23 -18.14
C GLY A 146 4.74 5.60 -18.74
N LEU A 147 3.68 5.47 -17.97
CA LEU A 147 2.40 4.90 -18.43
C LEU A 147 1.77 5.78 -19.52
N ARG A 148 1.45 5.16 -20.67
CA ARG A 148 0.79 5.86 -21.79
C ARG A 148 -0.70 6.06 -21.55
N ASN A 149 -1.33 5.15 -20.83
CA ASN A 149 -2.75 5.17 -20.55
C ASN A 149 -2.99 5.52 -19.09
N GLU A 150 -4.14 6.15 -18.83
CA GLU A 150 -4.63 6.40 -17.51
C GLU A 150 -5.01 5.10 -16.81
N VAL A 151 -4.56 4.91 -15.57
CA VAL A 151 -4.86 3.75 -14.74
C VAL A 151 -5.18 4.17 -13.31
N PHE A 152 -6.06 3.41 -12.64
CA PHE A 152 -6.31 3.51 -11.21
C PHE A 152 -5.68 2.29 -10.54
N ILE A 153 -4.76 2.53 -9.61
CA ILE A 153 -3.97 1.46 -9.00
C ILE A 153 -3.38 1.92 -7.66
N GLY A 154 -3.06 0.98 -6.79
CA GLY A 154 -2.42 1.23 -5.51
C GLY A 154 -1.04 1.86 -5.67
N ASN A 155 -0.88 3.10 -5.21
CA ASN A 155 0.39 3.84 -5.26
C ASN A 155 0.56 4.75 -4.05
N PRO A 156 1.78 4.98 -3.56
CA PRO A 156 2.00 5.98 -2.52
C PRO A 156 1.57 7.37 -2.99
N CYS A 157 0.72 8.01 -2.19
CA CYS A 157 0.25 9.37 -2.46
C CYS A 157 0.09 10.15 -1.16
N ILE A 158 0.20 11.48 -1.26
CA ILE A 158 -0.05 12.38 -0.14
C ILE A 158 -1.54 12.69 -0.10
N ILE A 159 -2.17 12.41 1.04
CA ILE A 159 -3.58 12.68 1.29
C ILE A 159 -3.72 13.81 2.32
N ASN A 160 -4.54 14.81 1.98
CA ASN A 160 -4.87 15.95 2.82
C ASN A 160 -6.33 16.41 2.56
N SER A 161 -6.72 17.59 3.01
CA SER A 161 -8.06 18.16 2.79
C SER A 161 -8.42 18.31 1.31
N GLY A 162 -7.43 18.37 0.42
CA GLY A 162 -7.59 18.34 -1.04
C GLY A 162 -7.92 16.96 -1.61
N GLY A 163 -7.78 15.89 -0.81
CA GLY A 163 -7.85 14.50 -1.26
C GLY A 163 -6.47 13.91 -1.54
N ALA A 164 -6.34 13.02 -2.52
CA ALA A 164 -5.08 12.50 -3.02
C ALA A 164 -4.36 13.59 -3.84
N ASN A 165 -3.61 14.44 -3.14
CA ASN A 165 -3.10 15.69 -3.68
C ASN A 165 -1.84 15.53 -4.54
N ARG A 166 -1.00 14.54 -4.23
CA ARG A 166 0.25 14.30 -4.97
C ARG A 166 0.60 12.82 -4.98
N ILE A 167 0.88 12.31 -6.16
CA ILE A 167 1.43 10.97 -6.35
C ILE A 167 2.93 10.99 -6.02
N LEU A 168 3.39 9.96 -5.33
CA LEU A 168 4.80 9.74 -5.07
C LEU A 168 5.28 8.60 -5.95
N GLU A 169 5.95 8.95 -7.05
CA GLU A 169 6.52 7.97 -7.95
C GLU A 169 7.76 7.35 -7.31
N LEU A 170 7.78 6.02 -7.25
CA LEU A 170 8.91 5.26 -6.71
C LEU A 170 9.92 4.96 -7.82
N SER A 171 11.21 4.98 -7.48
CA SER A 171 12.26 4.51 -8.39
C SER A 171 12.26 2.98 -8.41
N LEU A 172 11.50 2.38 -9.34
CA LEU A 172 11.44 0.93 -9.48
C LEU A 172 12.68 0.46 -10.26
N THR A 173 13.43 -0.47 -9.68
CA THR A 173 14.49 -1.20 -10.38
C THR A 173 13.89 -2.47 -10.94
N GLY A 174 14.13 -2.72 -12.23
CA GLY A 174 13.74 -3.97 -12.90
C GLY A 174 14.57 -5.16 -12.44
#